data_0774abcfb1041286794893e82c8fde1d
#
_entry.id   0774abcfb1041286794893e82c8fde1d
#
_cell.length_a   1.000
_cell.length_b   1.000
_cell.length_c   1.000
_cell.angle_alpha   90.00
_cell.angle_beta   90.00
_cell.angle_gamma   90.00
#
_symmetry.space_group_name_H-M   'P 1'
#
loop_
_entity.id
_entity.type
_entity.pdbx_description
1 polymer ?
#
loop_
_entity_poly.entity_id
_entity_poly.type
_entity_poly.pdbx_seq_one_letter_code
_entity_poly.pdbx_strand_id
1 'polypeptide(L)'
;MEDRDKLLGKSLEDLRYIAKVMGIKSITRYRKQELIEKILSVGAEGETSQPDQKPAPRRPGRPKKRIEAESKETADNTVKQDEYDKEDVSESPPSAEKEEDKKTDDQSTAGTADMRDSAQNEEKPASEENGAKSQEDADSQTGAEGQEQQIDKNDGAKEQQYTNNRFYGKDFSKLESDEPVSGILEVLPDGYGFLRGQNYLSGPKDIYVSPSQIRRLNLKTGDKIVGKGRIQKEGEKFQALLYVLSVNNEPPEAAQRRKPFDQLTPIYPDQRITLETETKELSTRLIDLIAPIGKGQRGLIVSPPKAGKTILLKKIANAITQRYPDIELIVLLIDERPEEVTDMQRSIKGDVIYSTFDELPEHHIKVAEMVLERAQRLVEHKKDVVILLDSITRLARAYNLTIPPTGRTLSGGLDPGALHKPKRFFGSARNIEFGGSLTIIATALIDTGSRMDDVIYEEFKGTGNMELHLDRKLSEKRIFPAIDINRSGTRREELLLTQRELEAIWAIRKAMSNMGTAEVTEMIINRLVQTKTNEEFINGINVAFIQKEKNSYDLIYK
;
A
#
# COMPACT_ATOMS: atom_id res chain seq x y z
N MET A 1 36.89 36.45 27.33
CA MET A 1 36.45 35.80 28.58
C MET A 1 35.02 35.27 28.52
N GLU A 2 34.09 35.96 27.88
CA GLU A 2 32.68 35.55 27.79
C GLU A 2 32.44 34.15 27.14
N ASP A 3 33.24 33.74 26.17
CA ASP A 3 33.02 32.49 25.48
C ASP A 3 33.51 31.26 26.29
N ARG A 4 34.50 31.46 27.18
CA ARG A 4 34.95 30.41 28.09
C ARG A 4 33.90 30.10 29.16
N ASP A 5 33.22 31.10 29.68
CA ASP A 5 32.17 30.92 30.70
C ASP A 5 30.92 30.27 30.10
N LYS A 6 30.57 30.60 28.84
CA LYS A 6 29.48 29.96 28.10
C LYS A 6 29.78 28.48 27.82
N LEU A 7 31.03 28.09 27.56
CA LEU A 7 31.43 26.70 27.33
C LEU A 7 31.55 25.92 28.64
N LEU A 8 31.92 26.51 29.76
CA LEU A 8 31.98 25.86 31.08
C LEU A 8 30.60 25.36 31.55
N GLY A 9 29.53 26.09 31.22
CA GLY A 9 28.16 25.72 31.53
C GLY A 9 27.57 24.57 30.69
N LYS A 10 28.22 24.16 29.60
CA LYS A 10 27.73 23.09 28.68
C LYS A 10 28.08 21.69 29.17
N SER A 11 27.27 20.68 28.77
CA SER A 11 27.55 19.28 29.07
C SER A 11 28.77 18.76 28.28
N LEU A 12 29.37 17.66 28.72
CA LEU A 12 30.50 17.06 28.02
C LEU A 12 30.10 16.57 26.61
N GLU A 13 28.85 16.19 26.42
CA GLU A 13 28.30 15.77 25.12
C GLU A 13 28.14 16.95 24.16
N ASP A 14 27.62 18.07 24.63
CA ASP A 14 27.51 19.30 23.84
C ASP A 14 28.89 19.82 23.39
N LEU A 15 29.88 19.76 24.28
CA LEU A 15 31.24 20.16 23.96
C LEU A 15 31.90 19.23 22.93
N ARG A 16 31.62 17.93 22.98
CA ARG A 16 32.05 16.97 21.96
C ARG A 16 31.39 17.23 20.61
N TYR A 17 30.11 17.59 20.62
CA TYR A 17 29.40 17.97 19.40
C TYR A 17 29.99 19.24 18.77
N ILE A 18 30.23 20.29 19.55
CA ILE A 18 30.86 21.54 19.09
C ILE A 18 32.25 21.25 18.53
N ALA A 19 33.08 20.49 19.23
CA ALA A 19 34.42 20.10 18.78
C ALA A 19 34.39 19.30 17.48
N LYS A 20 33.37 18.45 17.27
CA LYS A 20 33.18 17.69 16.02
C LYS A 20 32.81 18.61 14.84
N VAL A 21 31.94 19.59 15.07
CA VAL A 21 31.57 20.58 14.05
C VAL A 21 32.77 21.43 13.65
N MET A 22 33.64 21.77 14.60
CA MET A 22 34.89 22.52 14.38
C MET A 22 36.05 21.67 13.80
N GLY A 23 35.81 20.38 13.49
CA GLY A 23 36.79 19.50 12.84
C GLY A 23 37.92 18.97 13.72
N ILE A 24 37.80 19.05 15.05
CA ILE A 24 38.79 18.57 16.02
C ILE A 24 38.82 17.02 15.99
N LYS A 25 39.98 16.41 15.76
CA LYS A 25 40.16 14.96 15.72
C LYS A 25 40.35 14.36 17.11
N SER A 26 39.96 13.08 17.28
CA SER A 26 40.17 12.31 18.55
C SER A 26 39.44 12.86 19.77
N ILE A 27 38.24 13.39 19.62
CA ILE A 27 37.41 14.10 20.59
C ILE A 27 37.16 13.27 21.87
N THR A 28 37.09 11.96 21.77
CA THR A 28 36.80 11.04 22.88
C THR A 28 37.95 10.92 23.90
N ARG A 29 39.17 11.35 23.56
CA ARG A 29 40.33 11.29 24.43
C ARG A 29 40.50 12.46 25.40
N TYR A 30 39.78 13.55 25.14
CA TYR A 30 39.91 14.78 25.93
C TYR A 30 38.93 14.84 27.10
N ARG A 31 39.40 15.34 28.24
CA ARG A 31 38.56 15.69 29.40
C ARG A 31 37.86 17.03 29.12
N LYS A 32 36.81 17.36 29.92
CA LYS A 32 35.97 18.55 29.70
C LYS A 32 36.78 19.84 29.57
N GLN A 33 37.76 20.07 30.42
CA GLN A 33 38.61 21.26 30.41
C GLN A 33 39.52 21.35 29.17
N GLU A 34 40.18 20.23 28.81
CA GLU A 34 41.03 20.14 27.62
C GLU A 34 40.24 20.33 26.33
N LEU A 35 38.98 19.88 26.30
CA LEU A 35 38.12 20.04 25.16
C LEU A 35 37.70 21.52 24.97
N ILE A 36 37.42 22.23 26.07
CA ILE A 36 37.12 23.67 26.04
C ILE A 36 38.34 24.48 25.53
N GLU A 37 39.54 24.17 26.01
CA GLU A 37 40.77 24.84 25.56
C GLU A 37 41.04 24.59 24.05
N LYS A 38 40.80 23.36 23.59
CA LYS A 38 40.92 23.01 22.15
C LYS A 38 39.90 23.75 21.29
N ILE A 39 38.64 23.87 21.75
CA ILE A 39 37.59 24.61 21.07
C ILE A 39 37.96 26.11 20.96
N LEU A 40 38.47 26.68 22.05
CA LEU A 40 38.89 28.09 22.06
C LEU A 40 40.12 28.34 21.18
N SER A 41 41.10 27.42 21.14
CA SER A 41 42.30 27.56 20.29
C SER A 41 41.95 27.52 18.81
N VAL A 42 41.06 26.64 18.37
CA VAL A 42 40.60 26.54 16.98
C VAL A 42 39.69 27.71 16.58
N GLY A 43 38.90 28.25 17.52
CA GLY A 43 38.09 29.46 17.33
C GLY A 43 38.95 30.74 17.16
N ALA A 44 40.08 30.83 17.82
CA ALA A 44 41.02 31.96 17.71
C ALA A 44 41.85 31.93 16.40
N GLU A 45 42.09 30.77 15.80
CA GLU A 45 42.80 30.62 14.54
C GLU A 45 41.91 30.89 13.30
N GLY A 46 40.58 31.00 13.47
CA GLY A 46 39.60 31.24 12.40
C GLY A 46 39.40 32.69 12.00
N GLU A 47 39.97 33.67 12.68
CA GLU A 47 39.77 35.13 12.42
C GLU A 47 40.87 35.80 11.57
N THR A 48 41.91 35.07 11.20
CA THR A 48 43.00 35.63 10.33
C THR A 48 43.39 34.69 9.21
N SER A 49 42.70 34.76 8.08
CA SER A 49 43.34 34.63 6.73
C SER A 49 42.28 34.57 5.61
N GLN A 50 42.36 35.54 4.72
CA GLN A 50 41.81 35.51 3.36
C GLN A 50 42.66 34.63 2.44
N PRO A 51 42.12 34.17 1.29
CA PRO A 51 42.57 32.97 0.61
C PRO A 51 43.71 33.22 -0.39
N ASP A 52 44.69 32.37 -0.40
CA ASP A 52 45.60 32.25 -1.51
C ASP A 52 45.78 30.80 -2.01
N GLN A 53 46.09 30.72 -3.29
CA GLN A 53 45.92 29.66 -4.26
C GLN A 53 46.70 28.35 -3.98
N LYS A 54 46.14 27.27 -4.52
CA LYS A 54 46.64 25.87 -4.61
C LYS A 54 48.12 25.68 -4.96
N PRO A 55 48.74 24.54 -4.57
CA PRO A 55 48.76 23.38 -5.47
C PRO A 55 48.53 22.01 -4.82
N ALA A 56 48.10 21.05 -5.66
CA ALA A 56 47.73 19.68 -5.34
C ALA A 56 48.91 18.79 -4.92
N PRO A 57 48.68 17.78 -4.03
CA PRO A 57 49.69 16.79 -3.73
C PRO A 57 49.61 15.57 -4.65
N ARG A 58 50.78 15.16 -5.13
CA ARG A 58 51.08 13.96 -5.93
C ARG A 58 50.86 12.68 -5.11
N ARG A 59 50.25 11.68 -5.74
CA ARG A 59 50.20 10.29 -5.25
C ARG A 59 51.47 9.53 -5.61
N PRO A 60 52.01 8.63 -4.74
CA PRO A 60 53.14 7.79 -5.08
C PRO A 60 52.70 6.59 -5.93
N GLY A 61 53.53 6.26 -6.90
CA GLY A 61 53.28 5.25 -7.91
C GLY A 61 53.54 3.82 -7.45
N ARG A 62 52.91 2.90 -8.14
CA ARG A 62 53.15 1.46 -8.09
C ARG A 62 53.84 0.99 -9.38
N PRO A 63 54.78 0.04 -9.34
CA PRO A 63 55.75 -0.22 -10.41
C PRO A 63 55.14 -0.98 -11.61
N LYS A 64 55.68 -0.66 -12.78
CA LYS A 64 55.43 -1.27 -14.08
C LYS A 64 55.98 -2.67 -14.18
N LYS A 65 55.24 -3.56 -14.83
CA LYS A 65 55.79 -4.75 -15.51
C LYS A 65 55.67 -4.53 -17.03
N ARG A 66 56.78 -4.65 -17.69
CA ARG A 66 57.10 -4.48 -19.09
C ARG A 66 56.85 -5.79 -19.84
N ILE A 67 56.22 -5.76 -21.01
CA ILE A 67 56.50 -6.63 -22.14
C ILE A 67 56.24 -5.84 -23.43
N GLU A 68 57.24 -5.85 -24.28
CA GLU A 68 57.44 -5.39 -25.64
C GLU A 68 56.42 -5.96 -26.62
N ALA A 69 56.03 -5.34 -27.64
CA ALA A 69 56.52 -4.69 -28.82
C ALA A 69 55.95 -5.38 -30.07
N GLU A 70 55.55 -4.66 -30.98
CA GLU A 70 55.80 -4.52 -32.44
C GLU A 70 54.54 -4.01 -33.16
N SER A 71 54.55 -2.78 -33.63
CA SER A 71 54.91 -2.21 -34.95
C SER A 71 54.02 -2.73 -36.10
N LYS A 72 53.32 -1.88 -36.82
CA LYS A 72 53.63 -1.03 -37.96
C LYS A 72 52.35 -0.55 -38.62
N GLU A 73 52.30 0.74 -38.88
CA GLU A 73 52.20 1.44 -40.19
C GLU A 73 50.91 1.18 -40.99
N THR A 74 50.22 2.10 -41.59
CA THR A 74 50.53 3.43 -42.20
C THR A 74 49.21 4.08 -42.63
N ALA A 75 49.19 5.41 -42.53
CA ALA A 75 48.85 6.45 -43.53
C ALA A 75 47.42 6.38 -44.13
N ASP A 76 46.73 7.40 -44.32
CA ASP A 76 46.84 8.83 -44.59
C ASP A 76 45.61 9.25 -45.42
N ASN A 77 45.26 10.49 -45.34
CA ASN A 77 44.57 11.35 -46.31
C ASN A 77 43.10 11.76 -46.01
N THR A 78 42.99 12.93 -45.43
CA THR A 78 42.74 14.27 -46.02
C THR A 78 41.38 14.52 -46.68
N VAL A 79 40.69 15.50 -46.05
CA VAL A 79 40.12 16.74 -46.60
C VAL A 79 38.92 16.63 -47.55
N LYS A 80 37.81 17.22 -47.17
CA LYS A 80 37.29 18.51 -47.68
C LYS A 80 35.99 18.94 -46.99
N GLN A 81 36.03 20.15 -46.52
CA GLN A 81 34.94 21.09 -46.34
C GLN A 81 34.17 21.32 -47.65
N ASP A 82 32.89 21.60 -47.54
CA ASP A 82 32.27 22.71 -48.29
C ASP A 82 30.99 23.18 -47.53
N GLU A 83 31.05 24.46 -47.22
CA GLU A 83 29.97 25.40 -46.90
C GLU A 83 29.05 25.61 -48.11
N TYR A 84 27.81 25.97 -47.87
CA TYR A 84 27.03 27.05 -48.50
C TYR A 84 25.67 27.13 -47.83
N ASP A 85 25.39 28.14 -47.09
CA ASP A 85 24.77 29.46 -47.29
C ASP A 85 23.23 29.43 -47.39
N LYS A 86 22.67 30.16 -46.45
CA LYS A 86 21.52 31.03 -46.34
C LYS A 86 20.55 31.15 -47.52
N GLU A 87 19.26 31.21 -47.19
CA GLU A 87 18.42 32.38 -47.45
C GLU A 87 17.12 32.37 -46.63
N ASP A 88 16.89 33.48 -45.95
CA ASP A 88 15.67 34.03 -45.39
C ASP A 88 14.55 34.12 -46.44
N VAL A 89 13.29 34.05 -45.98
CA VAL A 89 12.24 35.05 -46.20
C VAL A 89 11.05 34.83 -45.28
N SER A 90 10.78 35.84 -44.52
CA SER A 90 9.59 36.26 -43.77
C SER A 90 8.26 36.11 -44.49
N GLU A 91 7.18 35.91 -43.72
CA GLU A 91 6.04 36.83 -43.62
C GLU A 91 4.93 36.28 -42.70
N SER A 92 4.50 37.15 -41.82
CA SER A 92 3.35 37.01 -40.95
C SER A 92 2.17 37.85 -41.54
N PRO A 93 1.02 37.94 -40.84
CA PRO A 93 -0.30 37.54 -41.30
C PRO A 93 -1.17 38.72 -41.81
N PRO A 94 -2.46 38.54 -42.08
CA PRO A 94 -3.40 39.46 -41.49
C PRO A 94 -4.75 38.86 -40.98
N SER A 95 -5.15 39.51 -39.99
CA SER A 95 -6.35 39.74 -39.19
C SER A 95 -7.66 39.96 -39.94
N ALA A 96 -8.75 39.56 -39.21
CA ALA A 96 -9.99 40.25 -38.88
C ALA A 96 -11.04 40.51 -39.95
N GLU A 97 -12.26 40.22 -39.54
CA GLU A 97 -13.52 41.01 -39.48
C GLU A 97 -14.71 40.06 -39.40
N LYS A 98 -15.50 40.06 -38.33
CA LYS A 98 -16.68 40.87 -37.97
C LYS A 98 -17.82 40.85 -38.98
N GLU A 99 -18.98 40.49 -38.46
CA GLU A 99 -20.31 41.12 -38.38
C GLU A 99 -21.39 40.06 -38.47
N GLU A 100 -22.20 39.92 -37.45
CA GLU A 100 -23.47 40.57 -37.03
C GLU A 100 -24.73 40.00 -37.64
N ASP A 101 -25.58 39.59 -36.71
CA ASP A 101 -26.97 39.96 -36.47
C ASP A 101 -28.14 39.28 -37.23
N LYS A 102 -29.09 38.87 -36.42
CA LYS A 102 -30.57 39.05 -36.33
C LYS A 102 -31.26 37.75 -35.99
N LYS A 103 -31.81 37.65 -34.76
CA LYS A 103 -33.15 37.99 -34.24
C LYS A 103 -34.33 37.64 -35.17
N THR A 104 -35.22 36.83 -34.62
CA THR A 104 -36.68 36.98 -34.38
C THR A 104 -37.21 35.68 -33.82
N ASP A 105 -37.74 35.62 -32.59
CA ASP A 105 -39.13 35.86 -32.11
C ASP A 105 -40.18 35.00 -32.82
N ASP A 106 -40.89 34.18 -32.06
CA ASP A 106 -42.25 34.33 -31.55
C ASP A 106 -42.77 32.99 -31.01
N GLN A 107 -43.09 32.88 -29.75
CA GLN A 107 -44.40 32.94 -29.08
C GLN A 107 -45.32 31.76 -29.29
N SER A 108 -45.65 31.22 -28.13
CA SER A 108 -46.98 31.00 -27.52
C SER A 108 -47.67 29.69 -27.91
N THR A 109 -48.36 29.01 -27.07
CA THR A 109 -49.27 29.15 -25.94
C THR A 109 -49.54 27.75 -25.37
N ALA A 110 -49.51 27.50 -24.10
CA ALA A 110 -50.59 27.53 -23.10
C ALA A 110 -51.69 26.45 -23.23
N GLY A 111 -51.97 25.82 -22.11
CA GLY A 111 -53.18 25.05 -21.80
C GLY A 111 -52.87 23.86 -20.87
N THR A 112 -52.83 24.03 -19.61
CA THR A 112 -53.78 24.05 -18.47
C THR A 112 -54.81 22.93 -18.42
N ALA A 113 -54.92 22.49 -17.20
CA ALA A 113 -56.02 21.89 -16.46
C ALA A 113 -56.08 20.36 -16.47
N ASP A 114 -56.36 19.71 -15.46
CA ASP A 114 -56.73 19.90 -14.07
C ASP A 114 -57.33 18.57 -13.57
N MET A 115 -57.11 18.31 -12.31
CA MET A 115 -58.00 17.74 -11.32
C MET A 115 -58.29 16.24 -11.21
N ARG A 116 -57.95 15.81 -10.02
CA ARG A 116 -58.76 15.07 -9.01
C ARG A 116 -58.91 13.56 -9.21
N ASP A 117 -58.92 12.79 -8.22
CA ASP A 117 -59.04 12.76 -6.75
C ASP A 117 -59.47 11.33 -6.36
N SER A 118 -59.29 11.00 -5.11
CA SER A 118 -59.90 9.94 -4.29
C SER A 118 -59.18 8.59 -4.30
N ALA A 119 -58.54 8.23 -3.22
CA ALA A 119 -58.90 8.00 -1.80
C ALA A 119 -59.49 6.63 -1.51
N GLN A 120 -58.89 6.02 -0.49
CA GLN A 120 -59.47 5.05 0.50
C GLN A 120 -59.69 3.61 0.01
N ASN A 121 -59.48 2.56 0.74
CA ASN A 121 -59.44 2.27 2.16
C ASN A 121 -58.89 0.85 2.37
N GLU A 122 -58.16 0.62 3.44
CA GLU A 122 -58.33 -0.30 4.55
C GLU A 122 -58.90 -1.71 4.26
N GLU A 123 -58.22 -2.75 4.74
CA GLU A 123 -58.62 -3.50 5.94
C GLU A 123 -57.73 -4.73 6.14
N LYS A 124 -57.26 -4.91 7.36
CA LYS A 124 -56.95 -6.20 8.00
C LYS A 124 -58.22 -6.80 8.53
N PRO A 125 -58.34 -8.15 8.81
CA PRO A 125 -57.96 -8.77 10.07
C PRO A 125 -57.47 -10.23 9.94
N ALA A 126 -56.65 -10.74 10.79
CA ALA A 126 -56.65 -11.36 12.10
C ALA A 126 -57.39 -12.72 12.23
N SER A 127 -56.65 -13.63 12.98
CA SER A 127 -57.08 -14.74 13.83
C SER A 127 -57.54 -16.04 13.14
N GLU A 128 -57.32 -17.22 13.60
CA GLU A 128 -57.14 -17.97 14.83
C GLU A 128 -56.84 -19.42 14.46
N GLU A 129 -56.01 -20.07 15.13
CA GLU A 129 -56.04 -21.07 16.21
C GLU A 129 -56.45 -22.53 15.87
N ASN A 130 -55.80 -23.43 16.63
CA ASN A 130 -56.12 -24.81 17.01
C ASN A 130 -55.60 -25.93 16.09
N GLY A 131 -54.97 -26.94 16.57
CA GLY A 131 -54.78 -27.57 17.86
C GLY A 131 -54.67 -29.08 17.69
N ALA A 132 -54.05 -29.74 18.66
CA ALA A 132 -54.18 -31.13 19.07
C ALA A 132 -53.29 -32.21 18.39
N LYS A 133 -52.30 -32.77 19.09
CA LYS A 133 -52.28 -33.93 20.02
C LYS A 133 -52.48 -35.31 19.38
N SER A 134 -51.52 -36.18 19.63
CA SER A 134 -51.53 -37.50 20.28
C SER A 134 -50.21 -38.23 20.02
N GLN A 135 -49.41 -38.65 21.05
CA GLN A 135 -49.48 -39.83 21.88
C GLN A 135 -49.56 -41.13 21.07
N GLU A 136 -48.76 -42.11 21.24
CA GLU A 136 -48.18 -42.98 22.32
C GLU A 136 -47.47 -44.10 21.57
N ASP A 137 -46.60 -44.96 21.93
CA ASP A 137 -46.17 -45.64 23.15
C ASP A 137 -44.87 -46.44 22.82
N ALA A 138 -43.98 -46.54 23.75
CA ALA A 138 -43.51 -47.63 24.59
C ALA A 138 -42.88 -48.85 23.87
N ASP A 139 -41.79 -49.42 24.22
CA ASP A 139 -41.39 -50.17 25.43
C ASP A 139 -39.99 -50.79 25.20
N SER A 140 -39.13 -50.87 26.00
CA SER A 140 -38.69 -51.58 27.17
C SER A 140 -37.23 -52.11 27.10
N GLN A 141 -36.57 -51.86 28.23
CA GLN A 141 -35.71 -52.69 29.08
C GLN A 141 -34.39 -53.25 28.56
N THR A 142 -33.28 -53.19 29.22
CA THR A 142 -32.74 -53.39 30.57
C THR A 142 -31.26 -53.11 30.53
N GLY A 143 -30.52 -52.68 31.48
CA GLY A 143 -30.40 -52.68 32.88
C GLY A 143 -28.93 -52.59 33.31
N ALA A 144 -28.69 -52.00 34.44
CA ALA A 144 -27.65 -52.18 35.46
C ALA A 144 -26.64 -51.01 35.64
N GLU A 145 -26.94 -50.21 36.60
CA GLU A 145 -26.26 -49.85 37.87
C GLU A 145 -24.83 -49.27 37.83
N GLY A 146 -24.72 -48.07 38.42
CA GLY A 146 -23.47 -47.51 38.95
C GLY A 146 -23.52 -46.01 39.25
N GLN A 147 -24.17 -45.70 40.36
CA GLN A 147 -23.98 -44.58 41.30
C GLN A 147 -23.73 -43.14 40.79
N GLU A 148 -24.71 -42.36 41.19
CA GLU A 148 -24.91 -40.92 41.14
C GLU A 148 -23.86 -40.12 41.92
N GLN A 149 -23.46 -38.98 41.34
CA GLN A 149 -23.37 -37.74 42.12
C GLN A 149 -23.95 -36.59 41.27
N GLN A 150 -25.02 -36.03 41.79
CA GLN A 150 -25.74 -34.86 41.33
C GLN A 150 -24.81 -33.63 41.34
N ILE A 151 -24.74 -32.88 40.23
CA ILE A 151 -24.37 -31.48 40.23
C ILE A 151 -25.42 -30.74 39.41
N ASP A 152 -26.06 -29.79 40.07
CA ASP A 152 -27.10 -28.89 39.59
C ASP A 152 -26.72 -28.16 38.31
N LYS A 153 -27.62 -28.17 37.34
CA LYS A 153 -27.63 -27.25 36.20
C LYS A 153 -28.23 -25.93 36.66
N ASN A 154 -27.44 -24.89 36.62
CA ASN A 154 -27.94 -23.52 36.60
C ASN A 154 -27.22 -22.76 35.44
N ASP A 155 -28.00 -22.51 34.39
CA ASP A 155 -27.58 -21.69 33.23
C ASP A 155 -27.36 -20.25 33.67
N GLY A 156 -26.12 -19.78 33.46
CA GLY A 156 -25.76 -18.38 33.58
C GLY A 156 -24.51 -18.16 32.72
N ALA A 157 -24.70 -17.53 31.59
CA ALA A 157 -23.62 -17.04 30.76
C ALA A 157 -22.67 -16.17 31.61
N LYS A 158 -21.57 -16.75 32.07
CA LYS A 158 -20.45 -16.00 32.65
C LYS A 158 -19.44 -15.71 31.53
N GLU A 159 -19.38 -14.45 31.14
CA GLU A 159 -18.21 -13.87 30.52
C GLU A 159 -16.95 -14.41 31.21
N GLN A 160 -16.13 -15.13 30.47
CA GLN A 160 -14.82 -15.55 30.95
C GLN A 160 -13.95 -14.30 31.04
N GLN A 161 -13.95 -13.62 32.17
CA GLN A 161 -12.89 -12.72 32.57
C GLN A 161 -11.60 -13.55 32.65
N TYR A 162 -10.75 -13.38 31.67
CA TYR A 162 -9.37 -13.84 31.71
C TYR A 162 -8.60 -13.04 32.78
N THR A 163 -8.72 -13.45 34.02
CA THR A 163 -7.85 -12.98 35.10
C THR A 163 -6.49 -13.66 34.99
N ASN A 164 -5.65 -13.18 34.11
CA ASN A 164 -4.22 -13.54 34.07
C ASN A 164 -3.46 -12.70 35.12
N ASN A 165 -3.75 -12.94 36.40
CA ASN A 165 -3.20 -12.18 37.53
C ASN A 165 -1.91 -12.80 38.10
N ARG A 166 -1.17 -13.62 37.30
CA ARG A 166 0.05 -14.30 37.80
C ARG A 166 1.36 -13.55 37.60
N PHE A 167 1.36 -12.45 36.85
CA PHE A 167 2.60 -11.71 36.54
C PHE A 167 2.77 -10.36 37.25
N TYR A 168 1.76 -9.85 37.94
CA TYR A 168 1.81 -8.56 38.60
C TYR A 168 1.48 -8.72 40.09
N GLY A 169 2.50 -8.97 40.91
CA GLY A 169 2.37 -9.04 42.38
C GLY A 169 2.17 -7.67 43.06
N LYS A 170 1.59 -6.69 42.36
CA LYS A 170 1.20 -5.38 42.91
C LYS A 170 -0.24 -5.10 42.53
N ASP A 171 -1.00 -4.69 43.54
CA ASP A 171 -2.37 -4.21 43.35
C ASP A 171 -2.34 -2.86 42.62
N PHE A 172 -2.65 -2.87 41.33
CA PHE A 172 -2.68 -1.67 40.48
C PHE A 172 -4.07 -1.02 40.42
N SER A 173 -5.08 -1.57 41.08
CA SER A 173 -6.47 -1.13 40.98
C SER A 173 -6.70 0.36 41.28
N LYS A 174 -5.84 0.96 42.13
CA LYS A 174 -5.88 2.40 42.45
C LYS A 174 -5.18 3.31 41.43
N LEU A 175 -4.46 2.74 40.46
CA LEU A 175 -3.68 3.46 39.45
C LEU A 175 -4.24 3.31 38.05
N GLU A 176 -5.19 2.39 37.85
CA GLU A 176 -5.80 2.10 36.56
C GLU A 176 -6.78 3.20 36.14
N SER A 177 -6.76 3.54 34.85
CA SER A 177 -7.84 4.31 34.24
C SER A 177 -9.08 3.40 34.04
N ASP A 178 -10.26 3.99 34.09
CA ASP A 178 -11.53 3.24 33.95
C ASP A 178 -11.65 2.55 32.59
N GLU A 179 -11.20 3.22 31.51
CA GLU A 179 -11.27 2.71 30.15
C GLU A 179 -9.96 2.02 29.70
N PRO A 180 -10.06 0.93 28.91
CA PRO A 180 -8.89 0.34 28.25
C PRO A 180 -8.34 1.31 27.19
N VAL A 181 -7.01 1.36 27.07
CA VAL A 181 -6.30 2.14 26.05
C VAL A 181 -5.87 1.21 24.90
N SER A 182 -5.95 1.72 23.68
CA SER A 182 -5.51 0.97 22.50
C SER A 182 -4.84 1.90 21.48
N GLY A 183 -3.93 1.34 20.70
CA GLY A 183 -3.28 2.06 19.60
C GLY A 183 -2.21 1.21 18.91
N ILE A 184 -1.65 1.77 17.84
CA ILE A 184 -0.52 1.15 17.12
C ILE A 184 0.78 1.71 17.70
N LEU A 185 1.65 0.83 18.15
CA LEU A 185 2.92 1.20 18.76
C LEU A 185 3.87 1.80 17.72
N GLU A 186 4.42 2.95 18.03
CA GLU A 186 5.62 3.49 17.40
C GLU A 186 6.73 3.54 18.44
N VAL A 187 7.83 2.82 18.19
CA VAL A 187 9.04 2.86 19.02
C VAL A 187 9.99 3.92 18.47
N LEU A 188 10.40 4.84 19.34
CA LEU A 188 11.33 5.91 19.00
C LEU A 188 12.79 5.45 19.20
N PRO A 189 13.78 6.16 18.60
CA PRO A 189 15.19 5.82 18.69
C PRO A 189 15.73 5.69 20.13
N ASP A 190 15.16 6.45 21.06
CA ASP A 190 15.52 6.42 22.48
C ASP A 190 15.00 5.18 23.23
N GLY A 191 14.26 4.30 22.52
CA GLY A 191 13.78 3.01 23.04
C GLY A 191 12.46 3.07 23.81
N TYR A 192 11.84 4.22 24.00
CA TYR A 192 10.45 4.35 24.45
C TYR A 192 9.52 4.45 23.24
N GLY A 193 8.21 4.38 23.44
CA GLY A 193 7.26 4.45 22.35
C GLY A 193 5.96 5.14 22.71
N PHE A 194 5.11 5.31 21.71
CA PHE A 194 3.75 5.80 21.85
C PHE A 194 2.76 4.90 21.12
N LEU A 195 1.60 4.70 21.71
CA LEU A 195 0.46 4.14 20.99
C LEU A 195 -0.19 5.26 20.20
N ARG A 196 -0.11 5.16 18.89
CA ARG A 196 -0.67 6.11 17.94
C ARG A 196 -2.13 5.78 17.66
N GLY A 197 -2.93 6.80 17.53
CA GLY A 197 -4.34 6.67 17.16
C GLY A 197 -4.55 6.69 15.64
N GLN A 198 -5.40 7.62 15.21
CA GLN A 198 -5.81 7.76 13.81
C GLN A 198 -4.63 8.03 12.87
N ASN A 199 -4.62 7.38 11.71
CA ASN A 199 -3.58 7.47 10.67
C ASN A 199 -2.14 7.21 11.16
N TYR A 200 -1.98 6.63 12.35
CA TYR A 200 -0.68 6.31 12.95
C TYR A 200 0.25 7.53 13.13
N LEU A 201 -0.29 8.74 13.06
CA LEU A 201 0.45 9.98 13.29
C LEU A 201 0.41 10.39 14.76
N SER A 202 1.35 11.27 15.13
CA SER A 202 1.44 11.82 16.48
C SER A 202 0.22 12.67 16.81
N GLY A 203 -0.38 12.44 17.98
CA GLY A 203 -1.57 13.15 18.42
C GLY A 203 -1.58 13.46 19.91
N PRO A 204 -2.51 14.33 20.37
CA PRO A 204 -2.61 14.72 21.78
C PRO A 204 -3.07 13.57 22.69
N LYS A 205 -3.70 12.53 22.13
CA LYS A 205 -4.21 11.36 22.86
C LYS A 205 -3.26 10.16 22.83
N ASP A 206 -2.00 10.36 22.41
CA ASP A 206 -1.01 9.30 22.37
C ASP A 206 -0.72 8.76 23.77
N ILE A 207 -0.51 7.46 23.87
CA ILE A 207 -0.23 6.77 25.14
C ILE A 207 1.25 6.41 25.19
N TYR A 208 1.94 6.88 26.20
CA TYR A 208 3.36 6.57 26.41
C TYR A 208 3.57 5.13 26.80
N VAL A 209 4.54 4.47 26.17
CA VAL A 209 4.98 3.09 26.45
C VAL A 209 6.44 3.10 26.90
N SER A 210 6.70 2.53 28.07
CA SER A 210 8.05 2.55 28.65
C SER A 210 9.02 1.59 27.95
N PRO A 211 10.33 1.88 27.93
CA PRO A 211 11.34 0.99 27.37
C PRO A 211 11.38 -0.40 28.02
N SER A 212 11.03 -0.48 29.30
CA SER A 212 10.98 -1.74 30.05
C SER A 212 9.87 -2.66 29.55
N GLN A 213 8.69 -2.11 29.23
CA GLN A 213 7.58 -2.88 28.67
C GLN A 213 7.91 -3.35 27.24
N ILE A 214 8.47 -2.47 26.40
CA ILE A 214 8.89 -2.77 25.03
C ILE A 214 9.87 -3.94 25.03
N ARG A 215 10.93 -3.87 25.82
CA ARG A 215 11.95 -4.94 25.88
C ARG A 215 11.42 -6.24 26.46
N ARG A 216 10.66 -6.17 27.58
CA ARG A 216 10.14 -7.36 28.26
C ARG A 216 9.18 -8.16 27.40
N LEU A 217 8.31 -7.49 26.62
CA LEU A 217 7.29 -8.11 25.79
C LEU A 217 7.69 -8.24 24.31
N ASN A 218 8.95 -7.88 23.96
CA ASN A 218 9.46 -7.88 22.59
C ASN A 218 8.54 -7.14 21.61
N LEU A 219 8.02 -5.98 22.08
CA LEU A 219 7.13 -5.15 21.28
C LEU A 219 7.93 -4.44 20.18
N LYS A 220 7.30 -4.25 19.03
CA LYS A 220 7.90 -3.59 17.87
C LYS A 220 6.96 -2.53 17.32
N THR A 221 7.51 -1.58 16.57
CA THR A 221 6.71 -0.66 15.78
C THR A 221 5.71 -1.42 14.90
N GLY A 222 4.46 -0.96 14.86
CA GLY A 222 3.38 -1.61 14.12
C GLY A 222 2.53 -2.59 14.95
N ASP A 223 2.92 -2.95 16.18
CA ASP A 223 2.07 -3.77 17.06
C ASP A 223 0.83 -2.98 17.52
N LYS A 224 -0.35 -3.58 17.36
CA LYS A 224 -1.59 -3.08 17.96
C LYS A 224 -1.64 -3.56 19.41
N ILE A 225 -1.59 -2.63 20.32
CA ILE A 225 -1.59 -2.90 21.75
C ILE A 225 -2.93 -2.48 22.34
N VAL A 226 -3.53 -3.37 23.11
CA VAL A 226 -4.65 -3.07 24.00
C VAL A 226 -4.16 -3.29 25.43
N GLY A 227 -4.45 -2.36 26.31
CA GLY A 227 -3.97 -2.41 27.69
C GLY A 227 -4.75 -1.49 28.63
N LYS A 228 -4.28 -1.35 29.84
CA LYS A 228 -4.78 -0.36 30.79
C LYS A 228 -3.81 0.79 30.91
N GLY A 229 -4.34 2.00 30.85
CA GLY A 229 -3.59 3.23 31.09
C GLY A 229 -3.48 3.50 32.59
N ARG A 230 -2.42 4.21 32.97
CA ARG A 230 -2.31 4.80 34.31
C ARG A 230 -3.11 6.10 34.35
N ILE A 231 -3.78 6.37 35.47
CA ILE A 231 -4.39 7.68 35.72
C ILE A 231 -3.33 8.76 35.50
N GLN A 232 -3.63 9.74 34.64
CA GLN A 232 -2.72 10.82 34.28
C GLN A 232 -2.49 11.71 35.50
N LYS A 233 -1.22 11.99 35.81
CA LYS A 233 -0.87 12.90 36.88
C LYS A 233 -0.92 14.34 36.39
N GLU A 234 -1.19 15.24 37.31
CA GLU A 234 -1.15 16.68 37.04
C GLU A 234 0.23 17.09 36.49
N GLY A 235 0.26 17.78 35.35
CA GLY A 235 1.49 18.17 34.64
C GLY A 235 2.05 17.16 33.64
N GLU A 236 1.54 15.93 33.53
CA GLU A 236 1.95 14.99 32.49
C GLU A 236 1.23 15.33 31.18
N LYS A 237 1.98 15.38 30.07
CA LYS A 237 1.43 15.65 28.74
C LYS A 237 0.67 14.46 28.16
N PHE A 238 1.13 13.24 28.43
CA PHE A 238 0.57 12.01 27.90
C PHE A 238 0.24 11.02 29.02
N GLN A 239 -0.84 10.27 28.81
CA GLN A 239 -1.15 9.13 29.66
C GLN A 239 -0.10 8.03 29.44
N ALA A 240 0.25 7.28 30.47
CA ALA A 240 1.20 6.16 30.37
C ALA A 240 0.48 4.81 30.38
N LEU A 241 0.95 3.86 29.58
CA LEU A 241 0.51 2.46 29.60
C LEU A 241 0.96 1.81 30.92
N LEU A 242 0.00 1.28 31.68
CA LEU A 242 0.26 0.59 32.95
C LEU A 242 0.66 -0.87 32.71
N TYR A 243 -0.18 -1.62 31.98
CA TYR A 243 0.12 -2.98 31.54
C TYR A 243 -0.61 -3.31 30.22
N VAL A 244 -0.10 -4.35 29.52
CA VAL A 244 -0.61 -4.84 28.23
C VAL A 244 -1.57 -6.00 28.48
N LEU A 245 -2.75 -5.94 27.87
CA LEU A 245 -3.75 -7.02 27.87
C LEU A 245 -3.58 -7.92 26.65
N SER A 246 -3.43 -7.32 25.45
CA SER A 246 -3.21 -8.07 24.23
C SER A 246 -2.31 -7.33 23.26
N VAL A 247 -1.64 -8.09 22.37
CA VAL A 247 -0.83 -7.60 21.26
C VAL A 247 -1.36 -8.26 19.98
N ASN A 248 -1.79 -7.44 19.02
CA ASN A 248 -2.38 -7.92 17.76
C ASN A 248 -3.57 -8.88 17.95
N ASN A 249 -4.41 -8.62 18.96
CA ASN A 249 -5.55 -9.44 19.39
C ASN A 249 -5.18 -10.83 19.97
N GLU A 250 -3.91 -11.06 20.28
CA GLU A 250 -3.39 -12.29 20.91
C GLU A 250 -2.77 -11.98 22.28
N PRO A 251 -2.59 -13.00 23.15
CA PRO A 251 -1.87 -12.80 24.41
C PRO A 251 -0.45 -12.27 24.19
N PRO A 252 0.09 -11.43 25.10
CA PRO A 252 1.42 -10.81 24.93
C PRO A 252 2.58 -11.80 24.75
N GLU A 253 2.42 -13.05 25.25
CA GLU A 253 3.41 -14.13 25.11
C GLU A 253 3.58 -14.56 23.64
N ALA A 254 2.54 -14.46 22.82
CA ALA A 254 2.63 -14.75 21.39
C ALA A 254 3.58 -13.79 20.67
N ALA A 255 3.54 -12.51 21.03
CA ALA A 255 4.46 -11.51 20.48
C ALA A 255 5.94 -11.79 20.83
N GLN A 256 6.21 -12.35 22.02
CA GLN A 256 7.57 -12.71 22.43
C GLN A 256 8.15 -13.84 21.59
N ARG A 257 7.34 -14.82 21.18
CA ARG A 257 7.75 -16.05 20.50
C ARG A 257 7.77 -15.94 18.97
N ARG A 258 7.23 -14.86 18.40
CA ARG A 258 7.14 -14.68 16.95
C ARG A 258 8.51 -14.56 16.30
N LYS A 259 8.65 -15.15 15.11
CA LYS A 259 9.85 -14.95 14.26
C LYS A 259 9.76 -13.59 13.57
N PRO A 260 10.85 -12.80 13.51
CA PRO A 260 10.89 -11.56 12.74
C PRO A 260 10.56 -11.78 11.27
N PHE A 261 9.88 -10.80 10.65
CA PHE A 261 9.44 -10.85 9.26
C PHE A 261 10.56 -11.20 8.27
N ASP A 262 11.75 -10.64 8.47
CA ASP A 262 12.91 -10.89 7.59
C ASP A 262 13.46 -12.32 7.67
N GLN A 263 13.09 -13.09 8.70
CA GLN A 263 13.50 -14.50 8.89
C GLN A 263 12.45 -15.50 8.40
N LEU A 264 11.31 -15.01 7.88
CA LEU A 264 10.27 -15.86 7.33
C LEU A 264 10.64 -16.27 5.91
N THR A 265 10.44 -17.57 5.57
CA THR A 265 10.78 -18.12 4.25
C THR A 265 9.74 -17.69 3.21
N PRO A 266 10.12 -16.90 2.19
CA PRO A 266 9.19 -16.48 1.15
C PRO A 266 8.99 -17.58 0.10
N ILE A 267 7.75 -17.77 -0.33
CA ILE A 267 7.37 -18.65 -1.44
C ILE A 267 6.59 -17.88 -2.51
N TYR A 268 6.38 -18.51 -3.68
CA TYR A 268 5.53 -17.93 -4.72
C TYR A 268 4.07 -17.87 -4.27
N PRO A 269 3.28 -16.90 -4.77
CA PRO A 269 1.83 -16.92 -4.63
C PRO A 269 1.25 -18.20 -5.26
N ASP A 270 0.68 -19.07 -4.45
CA ASP A 270 0.08 -20.36 -4.82
C ASP A 270 -1.38 -20.50 -4.38
N GLN A 271 -1.86 -19.56 -3.57
CA GLN A 271 -3.24 -19.49 -3.11
C GLN A 271 -3.92 -18.25 -3.71
N ARG A 272 -4.89 -18.47 -4.58
CA ARG A 272 -5.65 -17.41 -5.25
C ARG A 272 -6.56 -16.69 -4.27
N ILE A 273 -6.60 -15.36 -4.35
CA ILE A 273 -7.61 -14.49 -3.75
C ILE A 273 -8.67 -14.24 -4.84
N THR A 274 -9.71 -15.05 -4.87
CA THR A 274 -10.79 -14.93 -5.84
C THR A 274 -11.65 -13.70 -5.55
N LEU A 275 -11.79 -12.84 -6.54
CA LEU A 275 -12.54 -11.57 -6.43
C LEU A 275 -13.96 -11.67 -6.98
N GLU A 276 -14.31 -12.74 -7.67
CA GLU A 276 -15.66 -12.96 -8.18
C GLU A 276 -16.66 -13.01 -7.03
N THR A 277 -17.61 -12.10 -6.98
CA THR A 277 -18.67 -12.01 -5.95
C THR A 277 -20.05 -12.11 -6.58
N GLU A 278 -20.46 -11.10 -7.32
CA GLU A 278 -21.77 -11.02 -7.95
C GLU A 278 -21.67 -11.19 -9.47
N THR A 279 -22.69 -11.79 -10.07
CA THR A 279 -22.78 -11.98 -11.53
C THR A 279 -22.61 -10.68 -12.31
N LYS A 280 -23.13 -9.57 -11.79
CA LYS A 280 -23.09 -8.26 -12.44
C LYS A 280 -21.78 -7.51 -12.29
N GLU A 281 -20.91 -7.93 -11.35
CA GLU A 281 -19.64 -7.24 -11.12
C GLU A 281 -18.56 -7.75 -12.07
N LEU A 282 -18.59 -7.21 -13.28
CA LEU A 282 -17.71 -7.65 -14.38
C LEU A 282 -16.24 -7.33 -14.14
N SER A 283 -15.92 -6.29 -13.35
CA SER A 283 -14.54 -5.87 -13.13
C SER A 283 -13.75 -6.93 -12.36
N THR A 284 -14.31 -7.42 -11.26
CA THR A 284 -13.67 -8.44 -10.42
C THR A 284 -13.64 -9.79 -11.12
N ARG A 285 -14.70 -10.14 -11.86
CA ARG A 285 -14.74 -11.34 -12.71
C ARG A 285 -13.63 -11.33 -13.77
N LEU A 286 -13.44 -10.19 -14.44
CA LEU A 286 -12.42 -10.05 -15.48
C LEU A 286 -11.00 -10.10 -14.89
N ILE A 287 -10.76 -9.47 -13.74
CA ILE A 287 -9.45 -9.54 -13.05
C ILE A 287 -9.10 -10.98 -12.72
N ASP A 288 -10.03 -11.74 -12.16
CA ASP A 288 -9.82 -13.14 -11.82
C ASP A 288 -9.36 -13.99 -12.99
N LEU A 289 -9.83 -13.68 -14.20
CA LEU A 289 -9.49 -14.41 -15.41
C LEU A 289 -8.16 -13.96 -16.01
N ILE A 290 -7.93 -12.63 -16.11
CA ILE A 290 -6.83 -12.08 -16.90
C ILE A 290 -5.58 -11.78 -16.07
N ALA A 291 -5.76 -11.36 -14.82
CA ALA A 291 -4.66 -11.01 -13.93
C ALA A 291 -4.99 -11.47 -12.49
N PRO A 292 -5.04 -12.81 -12.26
CA PRO A 292 -5.40 -13.36 -10.96
C PRO A 292 -4.45 -12.90 -9.87
N ILE A 293 -5.00 -12.63 -8.70
CA ILE A 293 -4.26 -12.18 -7.51
C ILE A 293 -4.10 -13.38 -6.57
N GLY A 294 -2.87 -13.64 -6.16
CA GLY A 294 -2.57 -14.64 -5.13
C GLY A 294 -2.13 -14.01 -3.81
N LYS A 295 -2.20 -14.78 -2.72
CA LYS A 295 -1.63 -14.38 -1.44
C LYS A 295 -0.12 -14.17 -1.59
N GLY A 296 0.38 -13.00 -1.19
CA GLY A 296 1.78 -12.63 -1.41
C GLY A 296 2.07 -11.93 -2.74
N GLN A 297 1.04 -11.56 -3.51
CA GLN A 297 1.18 -10.89 -4.81
C GLN A 297 1.77 -9.49 -4.67
N ARG A 298 2.65 -9.12 -5.61
CA ARG A 298 3.13 -7.76 -5.87
C ARG A 298 2.49 -7.26 -7.16
N GLY A 299 1.29 -6.67 -7.05
CA GLY A 299 0.50 -6.25 -8.21
C GLY A 299 0.60 -4.74 -8.46
N LEU A 300 0.67 -4.36 -9.72
CA LEU A 300 0.57 -2.99 -10.18
C LEU A 300 -0.73 -2.80 -10.97
N ILE A 301 -1.55 -1.84 -10.55
CA ILE A 301 -2.66 -1.33 -11.36
C ILE A 301 -2.14 -0.08 -12.07
N VAL A 302 -1.80 -0.24 -13.34
CA VAL A 302 -1.21 0.81 -14.18
C VAL A 302 -2.34 1.62 -14.79
N SER A 303 -2.44 2.89 -14.42
CA SER A 303 -3.60 3.71 -14.76
C SER A 303 -3.23 5.08 -15.30
N PRO A 304 -3.69 5.43 -16.50
CA PRO A 304 -3.74 6.81 -16.92
C PRO A 304 -4.82 7.58 -16.13
N PRO A 305 -4.75 8.93 -16.12
CA PRO A 305 -5.78 9.74 -15.47
C PRO A 305 -7.18 9.47 -16.04
N LYS A 306 -8.20 9.46 -15.17
CA LYS A 306 -9.63 9.29 -15.50
C LYS A 306 -10.03 7.93 -16.09
N ALA A 307 -9.24 6.88 -15.88
CA ALA A 307 -9.54 5.52 -16.34
C ALA A 307 -10.36 4.67 -15.34
N GLY A 308 -10.80 5.22 -14.21
CA GLY A 308 -11.64 4.51 -13.23
C GLY A 308 -10.85 3.77 -12.13
N LYS A 309 -9.59 4.15 -11.88
CA LYS A 309 -8.68 3.59 -10.86
C LYS A 309 -9.35 3.41 -9.49
N THR A 310 -9.88 4.49 -8.91
CA THR A 310 -10.45 4.52 -7.56
C THR A 310 -11.68 3.60 -7.42
N ILE A 311 -12.52 3.56 -8.46
CA ILE A 311 -13.69 2.67 -8.50
C ILE A 311 -13.25 1.20 -8.51
N LEU A 312 -12.22 0.88 -9.29
CA LEU A 312 -11.68 -0.47 -9.37
C LEU A 312 -11.09 -0.93 -8.03
N LEU A 313 -10.32 -0.07 -7.35
CA LEU A 313 -9.79 -0.37 -6.02
C LEU A 313 -10.89 -0.64 -4.99
N LYS A 314 -12.00 0.13 -5.01
CA LYS A 314 -13.15 -0.12 -4.14
C LYS A 314 -13.78 -1.48 -4.39
N LYS A 315 -13.94 -1.85 -5.67
CA LYS A 315 -14.49 -3.16 -6.05
C LYS A 315 -13.61 -4.30 -5.58
N ILE A 316 -12.29 -4.19 -5.72
CA ILE A 316 -11.31 -5.17 -5.22
C ILE A 316 -11.39 -5.26 -3.69
N ALA A 317 -11.40 -4.12 -2.99
CA ALA A 317 -11.50 -4.06 -1.54
C ALA A 317 -12.77 -4.75 -1.02
N ASN A 318 -13.92 -4.41 -1.60
CA ASN A 318 -15.20 -4.99 -1.20
C ASN A 318 -15.30 -6.49 -1.52
N ALA A 319 -14.75 -6.94 -2.65
CA ALA A 319 -14.68 -8.35 -2.99
C ALA A 319 -13.85 -9.15 -1.96
N ILE A 320 -12.69 -8.62 -1.57
CA ILE A 320 -11.83 -9.25 -0.55
C ILE A 320 -12.57 -9.32 0.79
N THR A 321 -13.12 -8.23 1.28
CA THR A 321 -13.80 -8.20 2.60
C THR A 321 -15.07 -9.02 2.65
N GLN A 322 -15.75 -9.20 1.51
CA GLN A 322 -16.95 -10.03 1.41
C GLN A 322 -16.62 -11.51 1.42
N ARG A 323 -15.56 -11.93 0.73
CA ARG A 323 -15.21 -13.36 0.59
C ARG A 323 -14.25 -13.87 1.66
N TYR A 324 -13.40 -13.01 2.18
CA TYR A 324 -12.30 -13.35 3.08
C TYR A 324 -12.31 -12.47 4.33
N PRO A 325 -13.23 -12.69 5.27
CA PRO A 325 -13.33 -11.87 6.49
C PRO A 325 -12.10 -11.99 7.40
N ASP A 326 -11.31 -13.06 7.24
CA ASP A 326 -10.08 -13.28 8.01
C ASP A 326 -8.85 -12.57 7.44
N ILE A 327 -8.94 -12.00 6.23
CA ILE A 327 -7.88 -11.20 5.64
C ILE A 327 -7.92 -9.79 6.22
N GLU A 328 -6.81 -9.36 6.78
CA GLU A 328 -6.63 -7.98 7.26
C GLU A 328 -6.40 -7.05 6.06
N LEU A 329 -7.42 -6.26 5.71
CA LEU A 329 -7.36 -5.32 4.60
C LEU A 329 -6.98 -3.92 5.09
N ILE A 330 -5.89 -3.39 4.53
CA ILE A 330 -5.43 -2.02 4.76
C ILE A 330 -5.46 -1.27 3.42
N VAL A 331 -6.19 -0.16 3.37
CA VAL A 331 -6.18 0.76 2.22
C VAL A 331 -5.32 1.95 2.60
N LEU A 332 -4.25 2.17 1.85
CA LEU A 332 -3.30 3.26 2.07
C LEU A 332 -3.41 4.29 0.95
N LEU A 333 -3.86 5.49 1.29
CA LEU A 333 -4.04 6.61 0.37
C LEU A 333 -2.96 7.65 0.63
N ILE A 334 -2.12 7.93 -0.37
CA ILE A 334 -0.98 8.86 -0.27
C ILE A 334 -1.16 10.01 -1.26
N ASP A 335 -1.13 11.25 -0.74
CA ASP A 335 -1.27 12.48 -1.52
C ASP A 335 -2.59 12.48 -2.34
N GLU A 336 -3.68 11.94 -1.75
CA GLU A 336 -4.99 11.85 -2.38
C GLU A 336 -5.92 12.94 -1.85
N ARG A 337 -7.04 13.17 -2.51
CA ARG A 337 -7.98 14.23 -2.17
C ARG A 337 -8.82 13.87 -0.96
N PRO A 338 -9.13 14.82 -0.05
CA PRO A 338 -9.96 14.55 1.15
C PRO A 338 -11.34 13.97 0.82
N GLU A 339 -11.98 14.40 -0.28
CA GLU A 339 -13.25 13.85 -0.73
C GLU A 339 -13.14 12.38 -1.18
N GLU A 340 -12.03 11.98 -1.85
CA GLU A 340 -11.79 10.59 -2.25
C GLU A 340 -11.48 9.71 -1.03
N VAL A 341 -10.77 10.25 -0.05
CA VAL A 341 -10.52 9.59 1.25
C VAL A 341 -11.84 9.30 1.97
N THR A 342 -12.70 10.31 2.12
CA THR A 342 -14.00 10.16 2.78
C THR A 342 -14.89 9.13 2.07
N ASP A 343 -14.87 9.13 0.74
CA ASP A 343 -15.63 8.20 -0.07
C ASP A 343 -15.10 6.76 0.10
N MET A 344 -13.78 6.55 0.18
CA MET A 344 -13.18 5.26 0.50
C MET A 344 -13.57 4.77 1.90
N GLN A 345 -13.45 5.62 2.92
CA GLN A 345 -13.80 5.27 4.31
C GLN A 345 -15.26 4.85 4.47
N ARG A 346 -16.17 5.46 3.70
CA ARG A 346 -17.61 5.13 3.74
C ARG A 346 -17.97 3.89 2.93
N SER A 347 -17.14 3.54 1.93
CA SER A 347 -17.44 2.49 0.96
C SER A 347 -16.81 1.14 1.28
N ILE A 348 -15.80 1.09 2.16
CA ILE A 348 -14.98 -0.10 2.40
C ILE A 348 -15.04 -0.50 3.87
N LYS A 349 -15.13 -1.81 4.12
CA LYS A 349 -14.97 -2.41 5.45
C LYS A 349 -13.51 -2.83 5.60
N GLY A 350 -12.68 -1.97 6.23
CA GLY A 350 -11.25 -2.22 6.41
C GLY A 350 -10.58 -0.99 7.02
N ASP A 351 -9.29 -1.11 7.33
CA ASP A 351 -8.51 0.00 7.84
C ASP A 351 -8.12 0.94 6.70
N VAL A 352 -8.74 2.13 6.62
CA VAL A 352 -8.38 3.17 5.64
C VAL A 352 -7.46 4.16 6.30
N ILE A 353 -6.18 4.10 5.94
CA ILE A 353 -5.10 4.95 6.43
C ILE A 353 -4.70 5.90 5.30
N TYR A 354 -4.53 7.17 5.62
CA TYR A 354 -4.33 8.18 4.59
C TYR A 354 -3.43 9.32 5.03
N SER A 355 -2.89 10.01 4.04
CA SER A 355 -2.26 11.32 4.14
C SER A 355 -2.64 12.11 2.89
N THR A 356 -3.37 13.20 3.08
CA THR A 356 -3.97 14.00 2.00
C THR A 356 -2.98 14.97 1.37
N PHE A 357 -3.29 15.50 0.20
CA PHE A 357 -2.37 16.32 -0.60
C PHE A 357 -1.94 17.64 0.08
N ASP A 358 -2.67 18.08 1.09
CA ASP A 358 -2.36 19.26 1.90
C ASP A 358 -1.36 19.00 3.02
N GLU A 359 -0.97 17.73 3.24
CA GLU A 359 0.05 17.37 4.22
C GLU A 359 1.47 17.39 3.63
N LEU A 360 2.47 17.46 4.51
CA LEU A 360 3.88 17.47 4.12
C LEU A 360 4.33 16.10 3.58
N PRO A 361 5.31 16.06 2.67
CA PRO A 361 5.86 14.80 2.14
C PRO A 361 6.38 13.84 3.20
N GLU A 362 6.92 14.34 4.31
CA GLU A 362 7.38 13.56 5.46
C GLU A 362 6.24 12.80 6.13
N HIS A 363 5.01 13.37 6.16
CA HIS A 363 3.81 12.70 6.67
C HIS A 363 3.41 11.53 5.78
N HIS A 364 3.44 11.70 4.44
CA HIS A 364 3.18 10.62 3.49
C HIS A 364 4.11 9.43 3.72
N ILE A 365 5.40 9.71 3.90
CA ILE A 365 6.43 8.71 4.17
C ILE A 365 6.17 8.02 5.50
N LYS A 366 5.92 8.80 6.55
CA LYS A 366 5.70 8.30 7.91
C LYS A 366 4.52 7.35 7.97
N VAL A 367 3.40 7.72 7.39
CA VAL A 367 2.19 6.90 7.34
C VAL A 367 2.47 5.59 6.57
N ALA A 368 3.15 5.65 5.43
CA ALA A 368 3.48 4.48 4.65
C ALA A 368 4.44 3.52 5.40
N GLU A 369 5.47 4.04 6.07
CA GLU A 369 6.37 3.23 6.90
C GLU A 369 5.62 2.56 8.05
N MET A 370 4.73 3.26 8.74
CA MET A 370 3.92 2.70 9.83
C MET A 370 2.95 1.61 9.35
N VAL A 371 2.32 1.78 8.17
CA VAL A 371 1.47 0.76 7.57
C VAL A 371 2.27 -0.50 7.22
N LEU A 372 3.46 -0.34 6.66
CA LEU A 372 4.34 -1.48 6.37
C LEU A 372 4.72 -2.24 7.63
N GLU A 373 5.16 -1.53 8.68
CA GLU A 373 5.49 -2.13 9.96
C GLU A 373 4.27 -2.85 10.57
N ARG A 374 3.07 -2.24 10.50
CA ARG A 374 1.82 -2.86 10.93
C ARG A 374 1.55 -4.17 10.19
N ALA A 375 1.63 -4.15 8.87
CA ALA A 375 1.40 -5.32 8.04
C ALA A 375 2.40 -6.46 8.35
N GLN A 376 3.68 -6.13 8.51
CA GLN A 376 4.71 -7.11 8.88
C GLN A 376 4.43 -7.74 10.25
N ARG A 377 3.97 -6.95 11.24
CA ARG A 377 3.59 -7.49 12.57
C ARG A 377 2.44 -8.48 12.47
N LEU A 378 1.44 -8.19 11.64
CA LEU A 378 0.33 -9.12 11.40
C LEU A 378 0.79 -10.43 10.75
N VAL A 379 1.67 -10.35 9.75
CA VAL A 379 2.25 -11.54 9.10
C VAL A 379 3.12 -12.36 10.06
N GLU A 380 3.87 -11.73 10.98
CA GLU A 380 4.60 -12.43 12.05
C GLU A 380 3.66 -13.24 12.97
N HIS A 381 2.38 -12.85 13.06
CA HIS A 381 1.29 -13.57 13.73
C HIS A 381 0.51 -14.52 12.79
N LYS A 382 1.08 -14.85 11.62
CA LYS A 382 0.50 -15.75 10.61
C LYS A 382 -0.83 -15.27 10.02
N LYS A 383 -1.10 -13.97 10.04
CA LYS A 383 -2.27 -13.38 9.39
C LYS A 383 -1.99 -13.12 7.92
N ASP A 384 -3.02 -13.25 7.10
CA ASP A 384 -2.99 -12.82 5.72
C ASP A 384 -3.38 -11.34 5.64
N VAL A 385 -2.51 -10.55 5.02
CA VAL A 385 -2.67 -9.09 4.93
C VAL A 385 -2.69 -8.66 3.48
N VAL A 386 -3.64 -7.80 3.13
CA VAL A 386 -3.68 -7.14 1.82
C VAL A 386 -3.57 -5.63 2.01
N ILE A 387 -2.58 -5.02 1.36
CA ILE A 387 -2.45 -3.57 1.26
C ILE A 387 -2.88 -3.13 -0.15
N LEU A 388 -3.87 -2.26 -0.22
CA LEU A 388 -4.22 -1.53 -1.45
C LEU A 388 -3.64 -0.13 -1.35
N LEU A 389 -2.60 0.16 -2.16
CA LEU A 389 -1.88 1.44 -2.12
C LEU A 389 -2.29 2.34 -3.30
N ASP A 390 -2.80 3.49 -3.02
CA ASP A 390 -3.09 4.55 -3.99
C ASP A 390 -2.36 5.84 -3.62
N SER A 391 -1.21 6.18 -4.23
CA SER A 391 -0.47 5.47 -5.27
C SER A 391 1.02 5.33 -4.93
N ILE A 392 1.67 4.32 -5.51
CA ILE A 392 3.12 4.12 -5.40
C ILE A 392 3.90 5.27 -6.07
N THR A 393 3.35 5.85 -7.14
CA THR A 393 3.93 6.98 -7.85
C THR A 393 4.05 8.20 -6.93
N ARG A 394 2.98 8.51 -6.19
CA ARG A 394 2.97 9.65 -5.26
C ARG A 394 3.85 9.38 -4.05
N LEU A 395 3.89 8.16 -3.55
CA LEU A 395 4.82 7.77 -2.50
C LEU A 395 6.28 7.94 -2.94
N ALA A 396 6.65 7.51 -4.15
CA ALA A 396 7.99 7.71 -4.70
C ALA A 396 8.33 9.19 -4.88
N ARG A 397 7.37 10.01 -5.29
CA ARG A 397 7.53 11.48 -5.36
C ARG A 397 7.79 12.11 -3.98
N ALA A 398 7.06 11.69 -2.94
CA ALA A 398 7.27 12.16 -1.57
C ALA A 398 8.70 11.84 -1.09
N TYR A 399 9.19 10.63 -1.35
CA TYR A 399 10.58 10.28 -1.06
C TYR A 399 11.58 11.13 -1.85
N ASN A 400 11.30 11.43 -3.13
CA ASN A 400 12.19 12.26 -3.97
C ASN A 400 12.31 13.70 -3.46
N LEU A 401 11.26 14.22 -2.81
CA LEU A 401 11.27 15.56 -2.21
C LEU A 401 12.00 15.61 -0.86
N THR A 402 12.08 14.49 -0.14
CA THR A 402 12.54 14.44 1.26
C THR A 402 13.99 14.02 1.41
N ILE A 403 14.50 13.18 0.50
CA ILE A 403 15.88 12.69 0.60
C ILE A 403 16.89 13.79 0.23
N PRO A 404 18.06 13.80 0.89
CA PRO A 404 19.17 14.64 0.44
C PRO A 404 19.59 14.26 -1.00
N PRO A 405 19.74 15.22 -1.92
CA PRO A 405 20.09 14.93 -3.30
C PRO A 405 21.46 14.24 -3.39
N THR A 406 21.52 13.12 -4.12
CA THR A 406 22.78 12.39 -4.35
C THR A 406 23.69 13.03 -5.40
N GLY A 407 23.22 14.08 -6.07
CA GLY A 407 23.90 14.75 -7.18
C GLY A 407 23.81 13.98 -8.51
N ARG A 408 23.08 12.86 -8.54
CA ARG A 408 22.78 12.10 -9.76
C ARG A 408 21.27 12.07 -9.94
N THR A 409 20.80 12.39 -11.11
CA THR A 409 19.37 12.36 -11.43
C THR A 409 19.10 11.42 -12.60
N LEU A 410 18.07 10.61 -12.47
CA LEU A 410 17.47 9.87 -13.58
C LEU A 410 16.65 10.83 -14.46
N SER A 411 16.22 10.35 -15.62
CA SER A 411 15.29 11.10 -16.47
C SER A 411 14.08 11.56 -15.67
N GLY A 412 13.60 12.78 -15.92
CA GLY A 412 12.46 13.35 -15.20
C GLY A 412 12.77 13.95 -13.82
N GLY A 413 14.07 14.09 -13.43
CA GLY A 413 14.44 14.72 -12.16
C GLY A 413 14.30 13.82 -10.93
N LEU A 414 14.26 12.51 -11.12
CA LEU A 414 14.17 11.52 -10.05
C LEU A 414 15.57 11.16 -9.53
N ASP A 415 15.78 11.28 -8.21
CA ASP A 415 17.01 10.80 -7.58
C ASP A 415 16.96 9.26 -7.41
N PRO A 416 18.01 8.51 -7.83
CA PRO A 416 18.04 7.05 -7.65
C PRO A 416 17.85 6.59 -6.21
N GLY A 417 18.30 7.38 -5.23
CA GLY A 417 18.14 7.10 -3.80
C GLY A 417 16.69 7.14 -3.33
N ALA A 418 15.85 7.94 -4.01
CA ALA A 418 14.43 8.09 -3.68
C ALA A 418 13.62 6.80 -3.85
N LEU A 419 14.06 5.91 -4.74
CA LEU A 419 13.33 4.68 -5.06
C LEU A 419 13.62 3.53 -4.10
N HIS A 420 14.69 3.60 -3.32
CA HIS A 420 15.11 2.46 -2.50
C HIS A 420 14.05 2.05 -1.46
N LYS A 421 13.53 3.01 -0.68
CA LYS A 421 12.51 2.72 0.35
C LYS A 421 11.15 2.32 -0.25
N PRO A 422 10.60 3.02 -1.27
CA PRO A 422 9.38 2.56 -1.96
C PRO A 422 9.51 1.18 -2.59
N LYS A 423 10.66 0.84 -3.19
CA LYS A 423 10.93 -0.52 -3.69
C LYS A 423 10.97 -1.55 -2.57
N ARG A 424 11.56 -1.22 -1.41
CA ARG A 424 11.53 -2.07 -0.23
C ARG A 424 10.11 -2.27 0.28
N PHE A 425 9.29 -1.22 0.31
CA PHE A 425 7.86 -1.29 0.65
C PHE A 425 7.15 -2.29 -0.26
N PHE A 426 7.17 -2.07 -1.56
CA PHE A 426 6.48 -2.92 -2.53
C PHE A 426 7.08 -4.33 -2.61
N GLY A 427 8.39 -4.45 -2.51
CA GLY A 427 9.13 -5.71 -2.51
C GLY A 427 8.95 -6.56 -1.23
N SER A 428 8.35 -6.00 -0.17
CA SER A 428 8.05 -6.75 1.05
C SER A 428 6.91 -7.75 0.86
N ALA A 429 6.06 -7.55 -0.16
CA ALA A 429 4.97 -8.47 -0.46
C ALA A 429 5.51 -9.87 -0.81
N ARG A 430 5.05 -10.87 -0.07
CA ARG A 430 5.43 -12.28 -0.19
C ARG A 430 4.44 -13.21 0.48
N ASN A 431 4.32 -14.41 -0.04
CA ASN A 431 3.67 -15.51 0.64
C ASN A 431 4.70 -16.23 1.55
N ILE A 432 4.28 -16.78 2.67
CA ILE A 432 5.15 -17.40 3.69
C ILE A 432 4.84 -18.89 3.82
N GLU A 433 5.88 -19.71 3.84
CA GLU A 433 5.81 -21.17 3.81
C GLU A 433 4.94 -21.79 4.94
N PHE A 434 4.97 -21.24 6.15
CA PHE A 434 4.27 -21.81 7.31
C PHE A 434 3.09 -20.94 7.79
N GLY A 435 2.52 -20.16 6.91
CA GLY A 435 1.34 -19.34 7.14
C GLY A 435 1.62 -17.86 7.31
N GLY A 436 0.60 -17.08 6.96
CA GLY A 436 0.67 -15.64 6.80
C GLY A 436 1.14 -15.23 5.41
N SER A 437 0.63 -14.12 4.93
CA SER A 437 1.05 -13.54 3.65
C SER A 437 0.91 -12.03 3.68
N LEU A 438 1.76 -11.34 2.90
CA LEU A 438 1.62 -9.93 2.62
C LEU A 438 1.42 -9.74 1.12
N THR A 439 0.22 -9.31 0.74
CA THR A 439 -0.13 -8.96 -0.63
C THR A 439 -0.17 -7.45 -0.76
N ILE A 440 0.48 -6.89 -1.78
CA ILE A 440 0.46 -5.44 -2.04
C ILE A 440 0.00 -5.22 -3.48
N ILE A 441 -1.15 -4.53 -3.63
CA ILE A 441 -1.67 -4.07 -4.91
C ILE A 441 -1.56 -2.55 -4.92
N ALA A 442 -0.64 -2.02 -5.71
CA ALA A 442 -0.37 -0.60 -5.78
C ALA A 442 -0.80 -0.01 -7.13
N THR A 443 -1.33 1.20 -7.11
CA THR A 443 -1.59 1.93 -8.35
C THR A 443 -0.34 2.67 -8.81
N ALA A 444 -0.03 2.56 -10.09
CA ALA A 444 1.03 3.32 -10.76
C ALA A 444 0.39 4.26 -11.79
N LEU A 445 0.76 5.54 -11.73
CA LEU A 445 0.24 6.55 -12.64
C LEU A 445 1.12 6.62 -13.89
N ILE A 446 0.50 6.63 -15.06
CA ILE A 446 1.14 6.80 -16.37
C ILE A 446 0.39 7.84 -17.19
N ASP A 447 1.00 8.31 -18.30
CA ASP A 447 0.38 9.29 -19.21
C ASP A 447 -0.11 10.57 -18.51
N THR A 448 0.57 10.98 -17.45
CA THR A 448 0.25 12.21 -16.69
C THR A 448 0.88 13.47 -17.33
N GLY A 449 1.69 13.30 -18.34
CA GLY A 449 2.54 14.34 -18.91
C GLY A 449 3.86 14.56 -18.13
N SER A 450 4.10 13.81 -17.06
CA SER A 450 5.32 13.88 -16.26
C SER A 450 6.25 12.70 -16.58
N ARG A 451 7.44 12.99 -17.11
CA ARG A 451 8.48 11.96 -17.32
C ARG A 451 8.91 11.24 -16.05
N MET A 452 8.78 11.89 -14.90
CA MET A 452 9.09 11.27 -13.61
C MET A 452 8.18 10.07 -13.35
N ASP A 453 6.89 10.18 -13.66
CA ASP A 453 5.91 9.09 -13.41
C ASP A 453 6.20 7.88 -14.30
N ASP A 454 6.57 8.11 -15.56
CA ASP A 454 6.94 7.05 -16.49
C ASP A 454 8.20 6.30 -16.00
N VAL A 455 9.21 7.03 -15.51
CA VAL A 455 10.42 6.44 -14.93
C VAL A 455 10.09 5.65 -13.67
N ILE A 456 9.26 6.20 -12.77
CA ILE A 456 8.80 5.49 -11.56
C ILE A 456 8.11 4.18 -11.96
N TYR A 457 7.17 4.23 -12.90
CA TYR A 457 6.47 3.02 -13.35
C TYR A 457 7.45 1.95 -13.87
N GLU A 458 8.38 2.30 -14.78
CA GLU A 458 9.35 1.35 -15.33
C GLU A 458 10.25 0.74 -14.24
N GLU A 459 10.63 1.52 -13.22
CA GLU A 459 11.43 1.05 -12.09
C GLU A 459 10.67 0.06 -11.16
N PHE A 460 9.35 0.20 -11.05
CA PHE A 460 8.51 -0.71 -10.26
C PHE A 460 8.02 -1.93 -11.03
N LYS A 461 7.88 -1.84 -12.34
CA LYS A 461 7.48 -2.93 -13.24
C LYS A 461 8.39 -4.16 -13.08
N GLY A 462 9.70 -3.95 -12.95
CA GLY A 462 10.65 -5.02 -12.68
C GLY A 462 10.50 -5.70 -11.31
N THR A 463 9.93 -5.00 -10.32
CA THR A 463 9.72 -5.52 -8.96
C THR A 463 8.39 -6.27 -8.84
N GLY A 464 7.39 -5.89 -9.63
CA GLY A 464 6.07 -6.52 -9.65
C GLY A 464 6.07 -7.92 -10.26
N ASN A 465 5.05 -8.70 -9.94
CA ASN A 465 4.76 -10.00 -10.53
C ASN A 465 3.31 -10.12 -11.04
N MET A 466 2.56 -9.02 -11.07
CA MET A 466 1.24 -8.89 -11.67
C MET A 466 1.07 -7.45 -12.15
N GLU A 467 0.54 -7.28 -13.35
CA GLU A 467 0.21 -5.97 -13.92
C GLU A 467 -1.23 -5.99 -14.45
N LEU A 468 -2.00 -4.98 -14.06
CA LEU A 468 -3.36 -4.72 -14.56
C LEU A 468 -3.36 -3.33 -15.19
N HIS A 469 -3.41 -3.28 -16.51
CA HIS A 469 -3.40 -2.03 -17.27
C HIS A 469 -4.80 -1.51 -17.50
N LEU A 470 -5.05 -0.25 -17.15
CA LEU A 470 -6.23 0.48 -17.56
C LEU A 470 -5.93 1.29 -18.83
N ASP A 471 -6.89 1.35 -19.73
CA ASP A 471 -6.78 2.07 -20.99
C ASP A 471 -7.71 3.30 -21.03
N ARG A 472 -7.14 4.45 -21.39
CA ARG A 472 -7.86 5.72 -21.48
C ARG A 472 -8.88 5.72 -22.61
N LYS A 473 -8.55 5.10 -23.76
CA LYS A 473 -9.42 5.08 -24.94
C LYS A 473 -10.68 4.25 -24.67
N LEU A 474 -10.56 3.15 -23.89
CA LEU A 474 -11.72 2.38 -23.43
C LEU A 474 -12.64 3.24 -22.56
N SER A 475 -12.06 3.98 -21.60
CA SER A 475 -12.82 4.87 -20.72
C SER A 475 -13.51 6.01 -21.50
N GLU A 476 -12.85 6.61 -22.48
CA GLU A 476 -13.42 7.64 -23.37
C GLU A 476 -14.59 7.08 -24.20
N LYS A 477 -14.49 5.83 -24.65
CA LYS A 477 -15.58 5.09 -25.32
C LYS A 477 -16.67 4.57 -24.37
N ARG A 478 -16.54 4.81 -23.05
CA ARG A 478 -17.46 4.30 -22.02
C ARG A 478 -17.56 2.78 -21.94
N ILE A 479 -16.49 2.07 -22.32
CA ILE A 479 -16.34 0.62 -22.14
C ILE A 479 -15.74 0.39 -20.76
N PHE A 480 -16.50 -0.23 -19.84
CA PHE A 480 -16.09 -0.51 -18.47
C PHE A 480 -16.33 -1.99 -18.11
N PRO A 481 -15.37 -2.63 -17.36
CA PRO A 481 -14.11 -2.07 -16.88
C PRO A 481 -13.14 -1.73 -18.02
N ALA A 482 -12.47 -0.58 -17.91
CA ALA A 482 -11.54 -0.09 -18.94
C ALA A 482 -10.18 -0.80 -18.83
N ILE A 483 -10.17 -2.14 -18.81
CA ILE A 483 -8.98 -2.99 -18.64
C ILE A 483 -8.44 -3.39 -20.01
N ASP A 484 -7.15 -3.13 -20.25
CA ASP A 484 -6.42 -3.64 -21.39
C ASP A 484 -6.04 -5.10 -21.15
N ILE A 485 -6.78 -6.00 -21.76
CA ILE A 485 -6.61 -7.46 -21.61
C ILE A 485 -5.26 -7.93 -22.16
N ASN A 486 -4.78 -7.30 -23.23
CA ASN A 486 -3.54 -7.71 -23.90
C ASN A 486 -2.29 -7.37 -23.06
N ARG A 487 -2.32 -6.26 -22.33
CA ARG A 487 -1.20 -5.80 -21.49
C ARG A 487 -1.26 -6.30 -20.06
N SER A 488 -2.41 -6.82 -19.62
CA SER A 488 -2.61 -7.28 -18.25
C SER A 488 -2.25 -8.76 -18.10
N GLY A 489 -1.70 -9.12 -16.92
CA GLY A 489 -1.36 -10.52 -16.63
C GLY A 489 -0.65 -10.70 -15.30
N THR A 490 -0.56 -11.95 -14.86
CA THR A 490 0.15 -12.38 -13.65
C THR A 490 1.27 -13.34 -14.02
N ARG A 491 2.47 -13.12 -13.46
CA ARG A 491 3.59 -14.07 -13.61
C ARG A 491 3.28 -15.33 -12.80
N ARG A 492 3.57 -16.49 -13.37
CA ARG A 492 3.28 -17.80 -12.77
C ARG A 492 1.79 -18.00 -12.51
N GLU A 493 0.93 -17.52 -13.45
CA GLU A 493 -0.52 -17.68 -13.38
C GLU A 493 -0.96 -19.16 -13.29
N GLU A 494 -0.10 -20.09 -13.73
CA GLU A 494 -0.30 -21.53 -13.62
C GLU A 494 -0.36 -22.05 -12.17
N LEU A 495 0.11 -21.28 -11.19
CA LEU A 495 0.00 -21.61 -9.76
C LEU A 495 -1.35 -21.17 -9.17
N LEU A 496 -2.06 -20.27 -9.84
CA LEU A 496 -3.29 -19.64 -9.36
C LEU A 496 -4.55 -20.06 -10.14
N LEU A 497 -4.38 -20.52 -11.37
CA LEU A 497 -5.46 -20.92 -12.26
C LEU A 497 -5.53 -22.45 -12.36
N THR A 498 -6.73 -22.97 -12.49
CA THR A 498 -6.93 -24.39 -12.85
C THR A 498 -6.49 -24.63 -14.30
N GLN A 499 -6.19 -25.86 -14.66
CA GLN A 499 -5.77 -26.23 -16.01
C GLN A 499 -6.78 -25.77 -17.08
N ARG A 500 -8.09 -25.88 -16.79
CA ARG A 500 -9.15 -25.45 -17.71
C ARG A 500 -9.19 -23.94 -17.88
N GLU A 501 -9.03 -23.18 -16.79
CA GLU A 501 -8.95 -21.72 -16.84
C GLU A 501 -7.74 -21.29 -17.68
N LEU A 502 -6.59 -21.91 -17.45
CA LEU A 502 -5.34 -21.61 -18.14
C LEU A 502 -5.47 -21.82 -19.66
N GLU A 503 -5.99 -22.98 -20.08
CA GLU A 503 -6.22 -23.30 -21.49
C GLU A 503 -7.21 -22.32 -22.14
N ALA A 504 -8.29 -21.97 -21.45
CA ALA A 504 -9.27 -21.00 -21.94
C ALA A 504 -8.67 -19.60 -22.11
N ILE A 505 -7.90 -19.13 -21.13
CA ILE A 505 -7.25 -17.82 -21.20
C ILE A 505 -6.18 -17.78 -22.30
N TRP A 506 -5.39 -18.82 -22.47
CA TRP A 506 -4.42 -18.90 -23.56
C TRP A 506 -5.09 -18.92 -24.94
N ALA A 507 -6.21 -19.65 -25.08
CA ALA A 507 -7.00 -19.65 -26.32
C ALA A 507 -7.56 -18.24 -26.62
N ILE A 508 -8.05 -17.52 -25.59
CA ILE A 508 -8.51 -16.13 -25.70
C ILE A 508 -7.35 -15.24 -26.18
N ARG A 509 -6.22 -15.25 -25.48
CA ARG A 509 -5.06 -14.43 -25.83
C ARG A 509 -4.55 -14.70 -27.25
N LYS A 510 -4.48 -15.98 -27.64
CA LYS A 510 -4.07 -16.40 -28.99
C LYS A 510 -5.05 -15.91 -30.06
N ALA A 511 -6.35 -16.07 -29.83
CA ALA A 511 -7.37 -15.68 -30.80
C ALA A 511 -7.44 -14.14 -30.98
N MET A 512 -7.08 -13.40 -29.95
CA MET A 512 -7.19 -11.93 -29.91
C MET A 512 -5.87 -11.20 -30.21
N SER A 513 -4.77 -11.90 -30.42
CA SER A 513 -3.43 -11.31 -30.62
C SER A 513 -3.36 -10.29 -31.75
N ASN A 514 -4.21 -10.42 -32.78
CA ASN A 514 -4.27 -9.54 -33.95
C ASN A 514 -5.41 -8.51 -33.92
N MET A 515 -6.15 -8.43 -32.81
CA MET A 515 -7.31 -7.52 -32.66
C MET A 515 -6.92 -6.30 -31.84
N GLY A 516 -7.64 -5.20 -32.07
CA GLY A 516 -7.45 -3.98 -31.28
C GLY A 516 -7.94 -4.15 -29.84
N THR A 517 -7.26 -3.47 -28.88
CA THR A 517 -7.59 -3.55 -27.43
C THR A 517 -9.07 -3.30 -27.15
N ALA A 518 -9.70 -2.32 -27.84
CA ALA A 518 -11.11 -2.00 -27.62
C ALA A 518 -12.04 -3.14 -28.05
N GLU A 519 -11.79 -3.72 -29.22
CA GLU A 519 -12.58 -4.82 -29.76
C GLU A 519 -12.48 -6.08 -28.87
N VAL A 520 -11.27 -6.40 -28.44
CA VAL A 520 -11.00 -7.52 -27.51
C VAL A 520 -11.76 -7.34 -26.21
N THR A 521 -11.61 -6.17 -25.58
CA THR A 521 -12.23 -5.91 -24.28
C THR A 521 -13.75 -5.91 -24.37
N GLU A 522 -14.31 -5.27 -25.39
CA GLU A 522 -15.76 -5.21 -25.61
C GLU A 522 -16.35 -6.61 -25.88
N MET A 523 -15.67 -7.42 -26.69
CA MET A 523 -16.11 -8.79 -26.99
C MET A 523 -16.11 -9.66 -25.73
N ILE A 524 -15.07 -9.57 -24.89
CA ILE A 524 -15.00 -10.34 -23.64
C ILE A 524 -16.08 -9.88 -22.66
N ILE A 525 -16.27 -8.56 -22.49
CA ILE A 525 -17.32 -8.00 -21.63
C ILE A 525 -18.71 -8.48 -22.08
N ASN A 526 -19.01 -8.42 -23.36
CA ASN A 526 -20.29 -8.86 -23.91
C ASN A 526 -20.55 -10.35 -23.65
N ARG A 527 -19.52 -11.17 -23.67
CA ARG A 527 -19.63 -12.61 -23.32
C ARG A 527 -19.76 -12.83 -21.82
N LEU A 528 -19.00 -12.08 -20.98
CA LEU A 528 -19.13 -12.15 -19.52
C LEU A 528 -20.54 -11.77 -19.04
N VAL A 529 -21.17 -10.78 -19.68
CA VAL A 529 -22.56 -10.37 -19.39
C VAL A 529 -23.57 -11.50 -19.62
N GLN A 530 -23.30 -12.38 -20.61
CA GLN A 530 -24.16 -13.51 -20.95
C GLN A 530 -24.05 -14.70 -19.98
N THR A 531 -23.04 -14.69 -19.08
CA THR A 531 -22.74 -15.77 -18.15
C THR A 531 -22.88 -15.33 -16.70
N LYS A 532 -23.29 -16.25 -15.83
CA LYS A 532 -23.48 -15.97 -14.40
C LYS A 532 -22.17 -16.04 -13.63
N THR A 533 -21.28 -16.94 -14.01
CA THR A 533 -20.02 -17.20 -13.31
C THR A 533 -18.85 -17.28 -14.29
N ASN A 534 -17.63 -17.15 -13.79
CA ASN A 534 -16.41 -17.34 -14.57
C ASN A 534 -16.27 -18.78 -15.04
N GLU A 535 -16.73 -19.75 -14.28
CA GLU A 535 -16.74 -21.14 -14.69
C GLU A 535 -17.64 -21.36 -15.91
N GLU A 536 -18.85 -20.80 -15.91
CA GLU A 536 -19.77 -20.84 -17.06
C GLU A 536 -19.16 -20.16 -18.29
N PHE A 537 -18.51 -19.02 -18.11
CA PHE A 537 -17.80 -18.30 -19.17
C PHE A 537 -16.71 -19.18 -19.81
N ILE A 538 -15.84 -19.81 -19.00
CA ILE A 538 -14.75 -20.67 -19.46
C ILE A 538 -15.28 -21.89 -20.20
N ASN A 539 -16.32 -22.53 -19.67
CA ASN A 539 -16.94 -23.68 -20.33
C ASN A 539 -17.54 -23.31 -21.70
N GLY A 540 -18.13 -22.11 -21.81
CA GLY A 540 -18.66 -21.57 -23.06
C GLY A 540 -17.57 -21.26 -24.09
N ILE A 541 -16.39 -20.83 -23.67
CA ILE A 541 -15.28 -20.52 -24.57
C ILE A 541 -14.65 -21.77 -25.17
N ASN A 542 -14.39 -22.77 -24.39
CA ASN A 542 -13.78 -24.03 -24.88
C ASN A 542 -14.54 -24.64 -26.05
N VAL A 543 -15.87 -24.59 -26.03
CA VAL A 543 -16.71 -25.09 -27.13
C VAL A 543 -16.68 -24.17 -28.36
N ALA A 544 -16.75 -22.85 -28.16
CA ALA A 544 -16.85 -21.91 -29.29
C ALA A 544 -15.50 -21.68 -30.02
N PHE A 545 -14.39 -21.67 -29.28
CA PHE A 545 -13.05 -21.47 -29.85
C PHE A 545 -12.56 -22.72 -30.60
N ILE A 546 -12.77 -23.91 -30.06
CA ILE A 546 -12.41 -25.17 -30.73
C ILE A 546 -13.20 -25.32 -32.04
N GLN A 547 -14.47 -24.97 -32.08
CA GLN A 547 -15.28 -25.02 -33.32
C GLN A 547 -14.83 -23.98 -34.34
N LYS A 548 -14.41 -22.78 -33.94
CA LYS A 548 -13.95 -21.73 -34.84
C LYS A 548 -12.56 -22.01 -35.41
N GLU A 549 -11.63 -22.55 -34.61
CA GLU A 549 -10.35 -23.04 -35.13
C GLU A 549 -10.52 -24.19 -36.14
N LYS A 550 -11.41 -25.14 -35.86
CA LYS A 550 -11.73 -26.24 -36.79
C LYS A 550 -12.27 -25.72 -38.10
N ASN A 551 -13.19 -24.75 -38.07
CA ASN A 551 -13.75 -24.14 -39.28
C ASN A 551 -12.75 -23.25 -40.04
N SER A 552 -11.81 -22.60 -39.34
CA SER A 552 -10.74 -21.80 -39.97
C SER A 552 -9.67 -22.68 -40.63
N TYR A 553 -9.32 -23.81 -40.01
CA TYR A 553 -8.41 -24.80 -40.61
C TYR A 553 -9.05 -25.47 -41.85
N ASP A 554 -10.33 -25.81 -41.80
CA ASP A 554 -11.06 -26.39 -42.92
C ASP A 554 -11.23 -25.43 -44.10
N LEU A 555 -11.20 -24.10 -43.86
CA LEU A 555 -11.25 -23.07 -44.90
C LEU A 555 -9.88 -22.77 -45.57
N ILE A 556 -8.78 -23.07 -44.87
CA ILE A 556 -7.42 -22.83 -45.37
C ILE A 556 -6.86 -24.04 -46.12
N TYR A 557 -7.40 -25.23 -45.87
CA TYR A 557 -6.91 -26.50 -46.47
C TYR A 557 -7.94 -27.20 -47.38
N LYS A 558 -9.04 -26.55 -47.76
CA LYS A 558 -9.92 -26.86 -48.87
C LYS A 558 -9.70 -25.88 -50.05
#